data_0eb5bcd2f9d5b61c3ed80efe347d09dd
#
_entry.id   0eb5bcd2f9d5b61c3ed80efe347d09dd
#
_cell.length_a   1.000
_cell.length_b   1.000
_cell.length_c   1.000
_cell.angle_alpha   90.00
_cell.angle_beta   90.00
_cell.angle_gamma   90.00
#
_symmetry.space_group_name_H-M   'P 1'
#
loop_
_entity.id
_entity.type
_entity.pdbx_description
1 polymer ?
#
loop_
_entity_poly.entity_id
_entity_poly.type
_entity_poly.pdbx_seq_one_letter_code
_entity_poly.pdbx_strand_id
1 'polypeptide(L)'
;MRSLRPWLLALSSTLLLTLGLPNESWLLGFAPLGWIALVPLYLALAEAPSYRKAALLTAVYGAALHAASSYWLYFFRDYAFWTIGVSTMAYFVVYYLLGLCLAFLPRRAGALRPLAFALAWASFEFWKSSGFLGYPWGLLPYTQSSFLPLLQVADLTGVYGLSFLLALANASIAELLLSGAAPHSLSMAQWGEPRFEKSGKKAKAARRYRFRLAHTGALPPQLRLGYVGLSFALAICALGYGFFRLSEPVVTKAILKTLIVQQASDPWTEGAEAAVEANMLLVKKALASSTDKPDLVLFSESSLGYPYKDSEAWYEKNPRNDPFLPWWRSLGLWLFTGTPVVLDWKDFSATNSVMLIDPQGRPRGDYAKIHPVPFAEAIPFYEYPWFRAFLKKAVGLEAGWTMGTEEVVFNFATKDGVVRFGAPICFEDAFSSLCRDFVVKGADLLVNLTDDSWSQTKSAEWQHLAAARFRSIETRRPLVRSTNSGVSCLVDSKGEISDVLPLFSPQWELIDVPIPQPQNTLYIRFGEWFAVLCLLLSFGWGIMIIARDRISRREGP
;
A
#
# COMPACT_ATOMS: atom_id res chain seq x y z
N MET A 1 -11.88 35.41 9.21
CA MET A 1 -10.96 34.81 8.20
C MET A 1 -9.74 34.08 8.82
N ARG A 2 -9.05 34.61 9.84
CA ARG A 2 -7.87 33.93 10.46
C ARG A 2 -8.16 32.53 11.06
N SER A 3 -9.37 32.23 11.49
CA SER A 3 -9.73 30.91 12.05
C SER A 3 -9.92 29.81 11.00
N LEU A 4 -10.21 30.16 9.73
CA LEU A 4 -10.47 29.20 8.65
C LEU A 4 -9.20 28.81 7.88
N ARG A 5 -8.16 29.66 7.87
CA ARG A 5 -6.93 29.42 7.08
C ARG A 5 -6.29 28.07 7.34
N PRO A 6 -6.05 27.59 8.60
CA PRO A 6 -5.44 26.28 8.81
C PRO A 6 -6.28 25.12 8.27
N TRP A 7 -7.60 25.24 8.26
CA TRP A 7 -8.50 24.23 7.69
C TRP A 7 -8.39 24.19 6.17
N LEU A 8 -8.37 25.37 5.53
CA LEU A 8 -8.17 25.46 4.08
C LEU A 8 -6.81 24.89 3.68
N LEU A 9 -5.76 25.16 4.44
CA LEU A 9 -4.43 24.57 4.21
C LEU A 9 -4.46 23.04 4.34
N ALA A 10 -5.11 22.48 5.37
CA ALA A 10 -5.25 21.04 5.52
C ALA A 10 -6.00 20.41 4.32
N LEU A 11 -7.11 21.00 3.90
CA LEU A 11 -7.87 20.54 2.74
C LEU A 11 -7.12 20.72 1.41
N SER A 12 -6.33 21.80 1.27
CA SER A 12 -5.46 21.97 0.10
C SER A 12 -4.41 20.86 0.01
N SER A 13 -3.86 20.45 1.16
CA SER A 13 -2.93 19.32 1.22
C SER A 13 -3.61 18.01 0.80
N THR A 14 -4.85 17.77 1.24
CA THR A 14 -5.67 16.65 0.78
C THR A 14 -5.82 16.66 -0.75
N LEU A 15 -6.23 17.79 -1.30
CA LEU A 15 -6.44 17.93 -2.75
C LEU A 15 -5.16 17.65 -3.55
N LEU A 16 -4.03 18.27 -3.13
CA LEU A 16 -2.74 18.09 -3.80
C LEU A 16 -2.30 16.62 -3.78
N LEU A 17 -2.43 15.94 -2.64
CA LEU A 17 -2.03 14.54 -2.55
C LEU A 17 -2.98 13.63 -3.34
N THR A 18 -4.29 13.83 -3.25
CA THR A 18 -5.27 13.05 -4.02
C THR A 18 -5.03 13.18 -5.53
N LEU A 19 -4.77 14.39 -6.02
CA LEU A 19 -4.44 14.62 -7.44
C LEU A 19 -3.07 14.09 -7.82
N GLY A 20 -2.13 14.02 -6.88
CA GLY A 20 -0.79 13.46 -7.09
C GLY A 20 -0.77 11.94 -7.18
N LEU A 21 -1.68 11.26 -6.48
CA LEU A 21 -1.82 9.80 -6.52
C LEU A 21 -2.37 9.33 -7.86
N PRO A 22 -2.19 8.04 -8.24
CA PRO A 22 -2.90 7.43 -9.37
C PRO A 22 -4.41 7.67 -9.26
N ASN A 23 -5.00 8.16 -10.33
CA ASN A 23 -6.41 8.54 -10.37
C ASN A 23 -6.98 8.43 -11.80
N GLU A 24 -8.26 8.77 -12.02
CA GLU A 24 -8.93 8.61 -13.31
C GLU A 24 -8.25 9.37 -14.47
N SER A 25 -7.55 10.48 -14.16
CA SER A 25 -6.90 11.34 -15.17
C SER A 25 -5.42 11.03 -15.34
N TRP A 26 -4.73 10.70 -14.24
CA TRP A 26 -3.30 10.37 -14.21
C TRP A 26 -3.11 8.97 -13.62
N LEU A 27 -3.13 7.97 -14.49
CA LEU A 27 -3.10 6.55 -14.10
C LEU A 27 -1.87 6.18 -13.26
N LEU A 28 -0.72 6.79 -13.54
CA LEU A 28 0.52 6.60 -12.78
C LEU A 28 0.79 7.75 -11.78
N GLY A 29 -0.22 8.56 -11.46
CA GLY A 29 -0.07 9.73 -10.61
C GLY A 29 0.62 10.92 -11.30
N PHE A 30 0.67 12.06 -10.59
CA PHE A 30 1.34 13.27 -11.07
C PHE A 30 2.49 13.65 -10.12
N ALA A 31 3.69 13.17 -10.47
CA ALA A 31 4.89 13.22 -9.63
C ALA A 31 5.21 14.60 -9.01
N PRO A 32 5.08 15.75 -9.71
CA PRO A 32 5.39 17.05 -9.12
C PRO A 32 4.59 17.38 -7.86
N LEU A 33 3.33 16.92 -7.77
CA LEU A 33 2.48 17.19 -6.60
C LEU A 33 3.00 16.51 -5.33
N GLY A 34 3.62 15.34 -5.42
CA GLY A 34 4.20 14.66 -4.25
C GLY A 34 5.26 15.50 -3.52
N TRP A 35 5.96 16.38 -4.23
CA TRP A 35 7.00 17.25 -3.66
C TRP A 35 6.46 18.45 -2.89
N ILE A 36 5.17 18.78 -3.06
CA ILE A 36 4.52 19.94 -2.42
C ILE A 36 3.22 19.60 -1.67
N ALA A 37 2.74 18.35 -1.77
CA ALA A 37 1.44 17.97 -1.24
C ALA A 37 1.29 18.15 0.27
N LEU A 38 2.37 17.98 1.04
CA LEU A 38 2.35 18.14 2.50
C LEU A 38 2.74 19.56 2.95
N VAL A 39 3.16 20.44 2.04
CA VAL A 39 3.52 21.83 2.38
C VAL A 39 2.37 22.55 3.09
N PRO A 40 1.12 22.54 2.56
CA PRO A 40 0.01 23.21 3.25
C PRO A 40 -0.30 22.59 4.61
N LEU A 41 -0.22 21.26 4.75
CA LEU A 41 -0.43 20.60 6.04
C LEU A 41 0.62 21.04 7.07
N TYR A 42 1.90 21.07 6.68
CA TYR A 42 2.97 21.54 7.56
C TYR A 42 2.72 22.97 8.05
N LEU A 43 2.32 23.87 7.14
CA LEU A 43 1.96 25.26 7.48
C LEU A 43 0.76 25.33 8.42
N ALA A 44 -0.28 24.52 8.17
CA ALA A 44 -1.44 24.42 9.07
C ALA A 44 -1.06 23.97 10.48
N LEU A 45 -0.14 22.99 10.58
CA LEU A 45 0.38 22.50 11.85
C LEU A 45 1.23 23.56 12.56
N ALA A 46 2.04 24.33 11.84
CA ALA A 46 2.84 25.42 12.41
C ALA A 46 1.97 26.54 12.99
N GLU A 47 0.82 26.82 12.37
CA GLU A 47 -0.16 27.84 12.83
C GLU A 47 -1.09 27.33 13.94
N ALA A 48 -1.17 26.02 14.18
CA ALA A 48 -2.10 25.47 15.15
C ALA A 48 -1.76 25.87 16.60
N PRO A 49 -2.72 26.43 17.37
CA PRO A 49 -2.44 26.98 18.69
C PRO A 49 -2.27 25.93 19.80
N SER A 50 -2.57 24.68 19.51
CA SER A 50 -2.48 23.57 20.48
C SER A 50 -2.27 22.24 19.78
N TYR A 51 -1.77 21.23 20.54
CA TYR A 51 -1.65 19.85 20.05
C TYR A 51 -3.00 19.28 19.58
N ARG A 52 -4.07 19.53 20.34
CA ARG A 52 -5.43 19.08 19.97
C ARG A 52 -5.90 19.69 18.65
N LYS A 53 -5.62 20.98 18.43
CA LYS A 53 -5.99 21.63 17.16
C LYS A 53 -5.19 21.08 16.00
N ALA A 54 -3.88 20.85 16.18
CA ALA A 54 -3.03 20.20 15.18
C ALA A 54 -3.53 18.79 14.87
N ALA A 55 -3.86 18.00 15.90
CA ALA A 55 -4.42 16.66 15.73
C ALA A 55 -5.75 16.67 14.96
N LEU A 56 -6.64 17.61 15.26
CA LEU A 56 -7.91 17.76 14.53
C LEU A 56 -7.70 18.16 13.05
N LEU A 57 -6.74 19.05 12.77
CA LEU A 57 -6.41 19.43 11.39
C LEU A 57 -5.89 18.23 10.60
N THR A 58 -5.00 17.43 11.21
CA THR A 58 -4.47 16.22 10.58
C THR A 58 -5.55 15.14 10.43
N ALA A 59 -6.46 15.01 11.42
CA ALA A 59 -7.58 14.07 11.33
C ALA A 59 -8.52 14.40 10.17
N VAL A 60 -8.86 15.68 9.99
CA VAL A 60 -9.69 16.13 8.86
C VAL A 60 -8.95 15.94 7.54
N TYR A 61 -7.66 16.27 7.48
CA TYR A 61 -6.82 15.98 6.32
C TYR A 61 -6.86 14.49 5.96
N GLY A 62 -6.61 13.59 6.93
CA GLY A 62 -6.52 12.17 6.68
C GLY A 62 -7.85 11.52 6.32
N ALA A 63 -8.94 11.90 6.99
CA ALA A 63 -10.29 11.44 6.64
C ALA A 63 -10.69 11.90 5.23
N ALA A 64 -10.46 13.17 4.91
CA ALA A 64 -10.74 13.72 3.59
C ALA A 64 -9.85 13.08 2.50
N LEU A 65 -8.56 12.83 2.81
CA LEU A 65 -7.66 12.11 1.90
C LEU A 65 -8.16 10.69 1.62
N HIS A 66 -8.51 9.95 2.67
CA HIS A 66 -9.00 8.58 2.52
C HIS A 66 -10.29 8.56 1.70
N ALA A 67 -11.26 9.41 2.05
CA ALA A 67 -12.53 9.49 1.31
C ALA A 67 -12.33 9.89 -0.16
N ALA A 68 -11.41 10.82 -0.46
CA ALA A 68 -11.18 11.31 -1.80
C ALA A 68 -10.32 10.36 -2.65
N SER A 69 -9.28 9.74 -2.08
CA SER A 69 -8.38 8.85 -2.83
C SER A 69 -8.89 7.41 -2.92
N SER A 70 -9.70 6.97 -1.95
CA SER A 70 -10.28 5.63 -1.89
C SER A 70 -11.80 5.63 -2.09
N TYR A 71 -12.35 6.63 -2.82
CA TYR A 71 -13.80 6.75 -3.09
C TYR A 71 -14.37 5.51 -3.76
N TRP A 72 -13.56 4.77 -4.50
CA TRP A 72 -13.92 3.53 -5.17
C TRP A 72 -14.37 2.43 -4.19
N LEU A 73 -14.04 2.49 -2.89
CA LEU A 73 -14.61 1.63 -1.86
C LEU A 73 -16.14 1.77 -1.75
N TYR A 74 -16.73 2.85 -2.26
CA TYR A 74 -18.18 3.02 -2.35
C TYR A 74 -18.84 1.99 -3.27
N PHE A 75 -18.11 1.48 -4.27
CA PHE A 75 -18.63 0.51 -5.23
C PHE A 75 -18.64 -0.93 -4.71
N PHE A 76 -18.25 -1.14 -3.46
CA PHE A 76 -18.30 -2.46 -2.82
C PHE A 76 -19.74 -2.85 -2.41
N ARG A 77 -20.68 -2.75 -3.37
CA ARG A 77 -22.09 -3.17 -3.31
C ARG A 77 -22.79 -2.78 -1.98
N ASP A 78 -23.49 -3.73 -1.35
CA ASP A 78 -24.26 -3.53 -0.12
C ASP A 78 -23.40 -3.14 1.09
N TYR A 79 -22.09 -3.29 0.99
CA TYR A 79 -21.14 -2.94 2.06
C TYR A 79 -20.54 -1.53 1.92
N ALA A 80 -20.95 -0.75 0.91
CA ALA A 80 -20.39 0.59 0.65
C ALA A 80 -20.34 1.49 1.88
N PHE A 81 -21.39 1.52 2.69
CA PHE A 81 -21.43 2.31 3.93
C PHE A 81 -20.33 1.89 4.92
N TRP A 82 -20.08 0.58 5.04
CA TRP A 82 -19.08 0.04 5.96
C TRP A 82 -17.67 0.22 5.41
N THR A 83 -17.46 -0.01 4.13
CA THR A 83 -16.14 0.07 3.51
C THR A 83 -15.62 1.50 3.46
N ILE A 84 -16.35 2.46 2.88
CA ILE A 84 -15.88 3.86 2.80
C ILE A 84 -16.25 4.67 4.06
N GLY A 85 -17.44 4.48 4.63
CA GLY A 85 -17.92 5.28 5.76
C GLY A 85 -17.16 4.99 7.04
N VAL A 86 -17.16 3.72 7.49
CA VAL A 86 -16.48 3.32 8.73
C VAL A 86 -14.96 3.44 8.61
N SER A 87 -14.39 3.09 7.45
CA SER A 87 -12.96 3.27 7.22
C SER A 87 -12.55 4.74 7.28
N THR A 88 -13.33 5.68 6.71
CA THR A 88 -13.06 7.11 6.82
C THR A 88 -13.08 7.59 8.28
N MET A 89 -14.00 7.07 9.11
CA MET A 89 -13.99 7.38 10.55
C MET A 89 -12.77 6.79 11.26
N ALA A 90 -12.37 5.57 10.91
CA ALA A 90 -11.16 4.96 11.46
C ALA A 90 -9.93 5.80 11.08
N TYR A 91 -9.84 6.24 9.84
CA TYR A 91 -8.75 7.11 9.37
C TYR A 91 -8.75 8.48 10.03
N PHE A 92 -9.92 9.04 10.37
CA PHE A 92 -9.98 10.24 11.21
C PHE A 92 -9.23 10.03 12.54
N VAL A 93 -9.45 8.90 13.22
CA VAL A 93 -8.77 8.58 14.49
C VAL A 93 -7.29 8.31 14.27
N VAL A 94 -6.93 7.53 13.27
CA VAL A 94 -5.53 7.20 12.93
C VAL A 94 -4.73 8.46 12.64
N TYR A 95 -5.26 9.38 11.83
CA TYR A 95 -4.60 10.65 11.52
C TYR A 95 -4.67 11.67 12.68
N TYR A 96 -5.63 11.54 13.59
CA TYR A 96 -5.61 12.31 14.84
C TYR A 96 -4.37 11.96 15.68
N LEU A 97 -4.04 10.67 15.79
CA LEU A 97 -2.85 10.21 16.50
C LEU A 97 -1.56 10.67 15.79
N LEU A 98 -1.50 10.56 14.48
CA LEU A 98 -0.40 11.14 13.70
C LEU A 98 -0.25 12.63 13.98
N GLY A 99 -1.35 13.39 13.99
CA GLY A 99 -1.33 14.82 14.24
C GLY A 99 -0.80 15.21 15.62
N LEU A 100 -0.99 14.36 16.63
CA LEU A 100 -0.33 14.54 17.93
C LEU A 100 1.19 14.37 17.80
N CYS A 101 1.65 13.35 17.09
CA CYS A 101 3.09 13.10 16.84
C CYS A 101 3.73 14.23 16.03
N LEU A 102 3.10 14.65 14.91
CA LEU A 102 3.58 15.72 14.05
C LEU A 102 3.55 17.10 14.72
N ALA A 103 2.68 17.30 15.70
CA ALA A 103 2.69 18.51 16.52
C ALA A 103 3.73 18.45 17.65
N PHE A 104 3.95 17.29 18.25
CA PHE A 104 4.86 17.11 19.37
C PHE A 104 6.33 17.10 18.94
N LEU A 105 6.71 16.18 18.04
CA LEU A 105 8.11 15.98 17.66
C LEU A 105 8.71 17.21 16.97
N PRO A 106 8.17 17.75 15.86
CA PRO A 106 8.76 18.89 15.18
C PRO A 106 8.83 20.15 16.05
N ARG A 107 7.81 20.43 16.85
CA ARG A 107 7.79 21.64 17.70
C ARG A 107 8.83 21.61 18.81
N ARG A 108 9.25 20.42 19.24
CA ARG A 108 10.28 20.23 20.27
C ARG A 108 11.68 19.97 19.68
N ALA A 109 11.74 19.70 18.39
CA ALA A 109 12.99 19.43 17.68
C ALA A 109 13.82 20.70 17.39
N GLY A 110 13.27 21.90 17.57
CA GLY A 110 13.97 23.15 17.32
C GLY A 110 14.48 23.23 15.89
N ALA A 111 15.81 23.31 15.71
CA ALA A 111 16.47 23.38 14.41
C ALA A 111 16.22 22.12 13.55
N LEU A 112 15.96 20.96 14.15
CA LEU A 112 15.81 19.68 13.45
C LEU A 112 14.33 19.35 13.08
N ARG A 113 13.44 20.31 13.18
CA ARG A 113 12.01 20.06 12.95
C ARG A 113 11.60 19.57 11.57
N PRO A 114 12.25 19.95 10.44
CA PRO A 114 11.96 19.33 9.14
C PRO A 114 12.31 17.84 9.10
N LEU A 115 13.44 17.48 9.71
CA LEU A 115 13.89 16.10 9.84
C LEU A 115 12.94 15.29 10.74
N ALA A 116 12.51 15.86 11.88
CA ALA A 116 11.54 15.23 12.78
C ALA A 116 10.18 14.98 12.10
N PHE A 117 9.75 15.91 11.24
CA PHE A 117 8.53 15.73 10.44
C PHE A 117 8.68 14.56 9.45
N ALA A 118 9.79 14.51 8.72
CA ALA A 118 10.05 13.45 7.73
C ALA A 118 10.16 12.07 8.39
N LEU A 119 10.87 11.97 9.52
CA LEU A 119 10.96 10.74 10.31
C LEU A 119 9.59 10.26 10.80
N ALA A 120 8.80 11.18 11.38
CA ALA A 120 7.47 10.85 11.87
C ALA A 120 6.52 10.45 10.73
N TRP A 121 6.62 11.08 9.56
CA TRP A 121 5.81 10.75 8.40
C TRP A 121 6.14 9.35 7.86
N ALA A 122 7.42 9.05 7.61
CA ALA A 122 7.84 7.73 7.13
C ALA A 122 7.48 6.62 8.14
N SER A 123 7.67 6.87 9.44
CA SER A 123 7.26 5.95 10.52
C SER A 123 5.74 5.68 10.49
N PHE A 124 4.95 6.71 10.25
CA PHE A 124 3.51 6.60 10.18
C PHE A 124 3.06 5.80 8.96
N GLU A 125 3.62 6.07 7.78
CA GLU A 125 3.27 5.32 6.56
C GLU A 125 3.63 3.83 6.71
N PHE A 126 4.76 3.52 7.34
CA PHE A 126 5.14 2.15 7.68
C PHE A 126 4.13 1.52 8.64
N TRP A 127 3.82 2.19 9.77
CA TRP A 127 2.87 1.67 10.74
C TRP A 127 1.48 1.46 10.15
N LYS A 128 0.99 2.42 9.36
CA LYS A 128 -0.31 2.35 8.66
C LYS A 128 -0.40 1.16 7.69
N SER A 129 0.72 0.75 7.12
CA SER A 129 0.81 -0.31 6.12
C SER A 129 1.12 -1.68 6.72
N SER A 130 1.27 -1.78 8.05
CA SER A 130 1.72 -2.99 8.73
C SER A 130 0.61 -3.67 9.51
N GLY A 131 0.75 -4.99 9.71
CA GLY A 131 -0.16 -5.80 10.50
C GLY A 131 -1.48 -6.13 9.78
N PHE A 132 -2.37 -6.83 10.47
CA PHE A 132 -3.64 -7.31 9.93
C PHE A 132 -4.52 -6.18 9.35
N LEU A 133 -4.58 -5.02 10.01
CA LEU A 133 -5.32 -3.85 9.55
C LEU A 133 -4.48 -2.93 8.64
N GLY A 134 -3.32 -3.40 8.19
CA GLY A 134 -2.45 -2.66 7.30
C GLY A 134 -3.17 -2.28 6.01
N TYR A 135 -3.06 -1.00 5.62
CA TYR A 135 -3.64 -0.51 4.37
C TYR A 135 -2.61 0.36 3.63
N PRO A 136 -1.79 -0.26 2.77
CA PRO A 136 -0.70 0.41 2.07
C PRO A 136 -1.17 1.26 0.87
N TRP A 137 -2.36 1.84 0.93
CA TRP A 137 -2.87 2.76 -0.09
C TRP A 137 -2.62 4.22 0.28
N GLY A 138 -2.51 5.07 -0.73
CA GLY A 138 -2.35 6.52 -0.56
C GLY A 138 -1.02 6.91 0.09
N LEU A 139 0.05 6.10 -0.05
CA LEU A 139 1.38 6.48 0.39
C LEU A 139 1.94 7.58 -0.49
N LEU A 140 2.65 8.52 0.12
CA LEU A 140 3.26 9.65 -0.58
C LEU A 140 4.15 9.26 -1.77
N PRO A 141 4.96 8.18 -1.70
CA PRO A 141 5.77 7.69 -2.82
C PRO A 141 4.97 7.29 -4.07
N TYR A 142 3.72 6.88 -3.94
CA TYR A 142 2.93 6.46 -5.09
C TYR A 142 2.60 7.61 -6.04
N THR A 143 2.72 8.85 -5.59
CA THR A 143 2.68 10.02 -6.47
C THR A 143 3.80 10.00 -7.52
N GLN A 144 4.91 9.29 -7.24
CA GLN A 144 6.08 9.20 -8.11
C GLN A 144 6.01 8.04 -9.10
N SER A 145 4.91 7.30 -9.17
CA SER A 145 4.79 6.09 -10.01
C SER A 145 5.03 6.36 -11.50
N SER A 146 4.87 7.58 -11.98
CA SER A 146 5.24 7.97 -13.35
C SER A 146 6.73 8.23 -13.56
N PHE A 147 7.56 8.23 -12.49
CA PHE A 147 8.96 8.65 -12.58
C PHE A 147 9.93 7.55 -12.11
N LEU A 148 10.10 6.55 -12.96
CA LEU A 148 10.84 5.30 -12.69
C LEU A 148 12.25 5.48 -12.10
N PRO A 149 13.09 6.45 -12.51
CA PRO A 149 14.42 6.61 -11.91
C PRO A 149 14.38 6.85 -10.40
N LEU A 150 13.42 7.61 -9.89
CA LEU A 150 13.33 7.88 -8.47
C LEU A 150 12.91 6.65 -7.67
N LEU A 151 12.07 5.78 -8.25
CA LEU A 151 11.58 4.57 -7.60
C LEU A 151 12.70 3.57 -7.28
N GLN A 152 13.82 3.61 -8.02
CA GLN A 152 14.91 2.64 -7.89
C GLN A 152 15.53 2.58 -6.49
N VAL A 153 15.46 3.68 -5.73
CA VAL A 153 15.93 3.74 -4.33
C VAL A 153 15.21 2.72 -3.42
N ALA A 154 14.05 2.24 -3.84
CA ALA A 154 13.32 1.25 -3.05
C ALA A 154 14.06 -0.09 -2.88
N ASP A 155 15.02 -0.43 -3.75
CA ASP A 155 15.86 -1.62 -3.57
C ASP A 155 16.89 -1.48 -2.42
N LEU A 156 17.11 -0.25 -1.94
CA LEU A 156 17.93 0.04 -0.76
C LEU A 156 17.08 0.14 0.52
N THR A 157 16.00 0.93 0.48
CA THR A 157 15.30 1.42 1.68
C THR A 157 13.84 0.94 1.79
N GLY A 158 13.36 0.17 0.80
CA GLY A 158 11.93 -0.01 0.60
C GLY A 158 11.26 1.31 0.18
N VAL A 159 9.97 1.27 0.00
CA VAL A 159 9.14 2.43 -0.38
C VAL A 159 9.28 3.60 0.61
N TYR A 160 9.56 3.31 1.88
CA TYR A 160 9.57 4.31 2.95
C TYR A 160 10.77 5.27 2.92
N GLY A 161 11.86 4.94 2.23
CA GLY A 161 12.93 5.90 1.96
C GLY A 161 12.46 7.07 1.09
N LEU A 162 11.59 6.79 0.12
CA LEU A 162 10.94 7.83 -0.67
C LEU A 162 9.92 8.62 0.15
N SER A 163 9.17 7.98 1.04
CA SER A 163 8.29 8.66 2.01
C SER A 163 9.07 9.72 2.79
N PHE A 164 10.22 9.32 3.33
CA PHE A 164 11.09 10.21 4.08
C PHE A 164 11.63 11.36 3.21
N LEU A 165 12.15 11.08 2.03
CA LEU A 165 12.71 12.08 1.11
C LEU A 165 11.66 13.13 0.72
N LEU A 166 10.49 12.69 0.28
CA LEU A 166 9.40 13.58 -0.12
C LEU A 166 8.87 14.40 1.06
N ALA A 167 8.70 13.79 2.24
CA ALA A 167 8.26 14.51 3.44
C ALA A 167 9.30 15.54 3.89
N LEU A 168 10.61 15.25 3.79
CA LEU A 168 11.69 16.19 4.09
C LEU A 168 11.68 17.38 3.13
N ALA A 169 11.52 17.12 1.83
CA ALA A 169 11.41 18.17 0.81
C ALA A 169 10.21 19.08 1.07
N ASN A 170 9.04 18.51 1.34
CA ASN A 170 7.82 19.25 1.70
C ASN A 170 8.04 20.13 2.94
N ALA A 171 8.61 19.57 4.01
CA ALA A 171 8.91 20.32 5.21
C ALA A 171 9.92 21.46 4.96
N SER A 172 10.93 21.21 4.13
CA SER A 172 11.97 22.20 3.77
C SER A 172 11.36 23.36 2.98
N ILE A 173 10.49 23.08 2.01
CA ILE A 173 9.74 24.10 1.25
C ILE A 173 8.84 24.90 2.17
N ALA A 174 8.11 24.23 3.07
CA ALA A 174 7.22 24.90 4.02
C ALA A 174 8.00 25.87 4.94
N GLU A 175 9.21 25.51 5.39
CA GLU A 175 10.07 26.40 6.19
C GLU A 175 10.51 27.64 5.43
N LEU A 176 10.72 27.58 4.12
CA LEU A 176 10.96 28.77 3.31
C LEU A 176 9.75 29.70 3.30
N LEU A 177 8.55 29.14 3.18
CA LEU A 177 7.30 29.91 3.14
C LEU A 177 6.96 30.54 4.50
N LEU A 178 7.32 29.89 5.61
CA LEU A 178 7.15 30.46 6.96
C LEU A 178 7.98 31.74 7.15
N SER A 179 9.04 31.96 6.36
CA SER A 179 9.88 33.15 6.45
C SER A 179 9.23 34.46 6.01
N GLY A 180 8.24 34.39 5.12
CA GLY A 180 7.52 35.56 4.61
C GLY A 180 6.40 36.07 5.53
N ALA A 181 5.98 35.27 6.52
CA ALA A 181 5.05 35.71 7.53
C ALA A 181 5.85 36.41 8.64
N ALA A 182 5.86 37.74 8.63
CA ALA A 182 6.47 38.53 9.71
C ALA A 182 6.07 37.96 11.07
N PRO A 183 7.00 37.73 11.98
CA PRO A 183 6.63 37.34 13.33
C PRO A 183 5.81 38.51 13.88
N HIS A 184 4.50 38.29 14.09
CA HIS A 184 3.81 39.19 14.98
C HIS A 184 4.52 39.03 16.33
N SER A 185 5.36 40.00 16.60
CA SER A 185 6.12 40.18 17.82
C SER A 185 5.19 40.10 19.04
N LEU A 186 5.03 38.89 19.56
CA LEU A 186 4.86 38.73 20.95
C LEU A 186 6.27 38.83 21.52
N SER A 187 6.67 40.06 21.83
CA SER A 187 7.92 40.38 22.51
C SER A 187 8.05 39.47 23.74
N MET A 188 9.26 38.98 23.98
CA MET A 188 9.59 38.27 25.23
C MET A 188 9.26 39.11 26.50
N ALA A 189 8.95 40.39 26.33
CA ALA A 189 8.53 41.31 27.38
C ALA A 189 7.15 41.08 27.99
N GLN A 190 6.34 40.11 27.47
CA GLN A 190 5.07 39.73 28.08
C GLN A 190 5.15 38.46 28.95
N TRP A 191 6.33 38.04 29.34
CA TRP A 191 6.48 37.22 30.54
C TRP A 191 6.36 38.14 31.75
N GLY A 192 5.14 38.67 31.96
CA GLY A 192 4.83 39.32 33.22
C GLY A 192 5.05 38.31 34.33
N GLU A 193 5.88 38.70 35.30
CA GLU A 193 6.00 38.03 36.58
C GLU A 193 4.60 37.66 37.09
N PRO A 194 4.42 36.46 37.68
CA PRO A 194 3.13 36.12 38.26
C PRO A 194 2.84 37.11 39.38
N ARG A 195 1.95 38.08 39.14
CA ARG A 195 1.36 38.87 40.21
C ARG A 195 0.67 37.89 41.14
N PHE A 196 1.29 37.63 42.26
CA PHE A 196 0.67 36.95 43.39
C PHE A 196 -0.41 37.86 43.94
N GLU A 197 -1.62 37.76 43.43
CA GLU A 197 -2.79 38.25 44.13
C GLU A 197 -3.09 37.31 45.31
N LYS A 198 -2.75 37.77 46.52
CA LYS A 198 -3.12 37.13 47.76
C LYS A 198 -4.64 37.23 47.91
N SER A 199 -5.39 36.25 47.52
CA SER A 199 -6.75 36.08 48.02
C SER A 199 -7.21 34.63 47.88
N GLY A 200 -7.72 34.13 49.00
CA GLY A 200 -7.94 32.74 49.36
C GLY A 200 -9.00 31.98 48.62
N LYS A 201 -8.91 30.66 48.81
CA LYS A 201 -9.92 29.59 48.64
C LYS A 201 -10.45 29.22 47.25
N LYS A 202 -10.01 29.80 46.13
CA LYS A 202 -10.38 29.32 44.77
C LYS A 202 -9.21 28.92 43.91
N ALA A 203 -8.04 28.70 44.45
CA ALA A 203 -6.82 28.33 43.69
C ALA A 203 -6.74 26.87 43.26
N LYS A 204 -7.71 26.02 43.57
CA LYS A 204 -7.71 24.59 43.13
C LYS A 204 -8.30 24.33 41.73
N ALA A 205 -8.95 25.31 41.10
CA ALA A 205 -9.63 25.11 39.80
C ALA A 205 -8.89 25.68 38.57
N ALA A 206 -7.76 26.36 38.74
CA ALA A 206 -7.09 27.08 37.64
C ALA A 206 -5.72 26.53 37.24
N ARG A 207 -5.28 25.37 37.72
CA ARG A 207 -4.17 24.63 37.11
C ARG A 207 -4.64 23.88 35.86
N ARG A 208 -5.43 24.49 35.01
CA ARG A 208 -5.47 24.13 33.59
C ARG A 208 -4.11 24.54 33.04
N TYR A 209 -3.22 23.56 32.91
CA TYR A 209 -2.00 23.69 32.13
C TYR A 209 -2.39 24.15 30.72
N ARG A 210 -2.45 25.47 30.49
CA ARG A 210 -2.29 26.05 29.21
C ARG A 210 -0.81 25.82 28.86
N PHE A 211 -0.51 24.66 28.25
CA PHE A 211 0.67 24.53 27.45
C PHE A 211 0.50 25.53 26.27
N ARG A 212 0.89 26.80 26.52
CA ARG A 212 1.14 27.72 25.42
C ARG A 212 2.33 27.14 24.69
N LEU A 213 2.04 26.52 23.55
CA LEU A 213 3.05 26.15 22.57
C LEU A 213 3.83 27.43 22.28
N ALA A 214 5.11 27.45 22.60
CA ALA A 214 6.00 28.46 22.07
C ALA A 214 5.80 28.41 20.56
N HIS A 215 5.32 29.49 19.95
CA HIS A 215 5.34 29.63 18.51
C HIS A 215 6.81 29.51 18.14
N THR A 216 7.19 28.39 17.55
CA THR A 216 8.55 28.23 17.04
C THR A 216 8.67 29.24 15.92
N GLY A 217 9.40 30.33 16.15
CA GLY A 217 9.72 31.31 15.12
C GLY A 217 10.31 30.59 13.90
N ALA A 218 10.26 31.23 12.73
CA ALA A 218 10.89 30.65 11.53
C ALA A 218 12.36 30.26 11.82
N LEU A 219 12.84 29.18 11.23
CA LEU A 219 14.25 28.79 11.33
C LEU A 219 15.15 29.92 10.78
N PRO A 220 16.39 30.08 11.27
CA PRO A 220 17.35 30.99 10.67
C PRO A 220 17.49 30.75 9.14
N PRO A 221 17.69 31.80 8.32
CA PRO A 221 17.76 31.67 6.87
C PRO A 221 18.75 30.61 6.40
N GLN A 222 19.93 30.54 7.05
CA GLN A 222 20.98 29.57 6.73
C GLN A 222 20.51 28.13 6.90
N LEU A 223 19.77 27.83 7.98
CA LEU A 223 19.24 26.48 8.22
C LEU A 223 18.13 26.13 7.23
N ARG A 224 17.26 27.07 6.86
CA ARG A 224 16.22 26.84 5.86
C ARG A 224 16.81 26.50 4.50
N LEU A 225 17.77 27.30 4.03
CA LEU A 225 18.49 27.02 2.80
C LEU A 225 19.28 25.71 2.90
N GLY A 226 19.87 25.40 4.07
CA GLY A 226 20.55 24.15 4.33
C GLY A 226 19.64 22.93 4.16
N TYR A 227 18.40 22.98 4.66
CA TYR A 227 17.43 21.88 4.48
C TYR A 227 16.96 21.73 3.03
N VAL A 228 16.75 22.85 2.32
CA VAL A 228 16.44 22.80 0.88
C VAL A 228 17.61 22.20 0.12
N GLY A 229 18.83 22.64 0.40
CA GLY A 229 20.05 22.08 -0.19
C GLY A 229 20.21 20.58 0.12
N LEU A 230 19.95 20.16 1.36
CA LEU A 230 19.98 18.75 1.75
C LEU A 230 18.93 17.93 0.99
N SER A 231 17.69 18.41 0.93
CA SER A 231 16.60 17.70 0.21
C SER A 231 16.91 17.57 -1.26
N PHE A 232 17.46 18.64 -1.86
CA PHE A 232 17.88 18.65 -3.27
C PHE A 232 19.05 17.70 -3.52
N ALA A 233 20.06 17.70 -2.65
CA ALA A 233 21.20 16.79 -2.75
C ALA A 233 20.77 15.33 -2.64
N LEU A 234 19.90 15.00 -1.68
CA LEU A 234 19.35 13.65 -1.54
C LEU A 234 18.51 13.24 -2.77
N ALA A 235 17.72 14.15 -3.34
CA ALA A 235 16.98 13.90 -4.58
C ALA A 235 17.90 13.64 -5.76
N ILE A 236 18.98 14.43 -5.93
CA ILE A 236 19.99 14.21 -6.97
C ILE A 236 20.70 12.86 -6.76
N CYS A 237 21.09 12.52 -5.53
CA CYS A 237 21.70 11.23 -5.24
C CYS A 237 20.75 10.07 -5.56
N ALA A 238 19.48 10.20 -5.19
CA ALA A 238 18.45 9.19 -5.52
C ALA A 238 18.25 9.04 -7.03
N LEU A 239 18.22 10.15 -7.77
CA LEU A 239 18.11 10.14 -9.23
C LEU A 239 19.37 9.56 -9.89
N GLY A 240 20.55 9.98 -9.46
CA GLY A 240 21.83 9.45 -9.97
C GLY A 240 21.92 7.93 -9.75
N TYR A 241 21.56 7.48 -8.55
CA TYR A 241 21.44 6.07 -8.24
C TYR A 241 20.42 5.36 -9.15
N GLY A 242 19.24 5.97 -9.33
CA GLY A 242 18.20 5.39 -10.17
C GLY A 242 18.60 5.25 -11.63
N PHE A 243 19.22 6.29 -12.22
CA PHE A 243 19.72 6.18 -13.58
C PHE A 243 20.84 5.14 -13.69
N PHE A 244 21.72 5.04 -12.70
CA PHE A 244 22.71 3.98 -12.63
C PHE A 244 22.05 2.60 -12.64
N ARG A 245 21.07 2.35 -11.76
CA ARG A 245 20.35 1.06 -11.67
C ARG A 245 19.58 0.71 -12.96
N LEU A 246 19.01 1.71 -13.61
CA LEU A 246 18.31 1.51 -14.88
C LEU A 246 19.26 1.20 -16.03
N SER A 247 20.49 1.71 -15.99
CA SER A 247 21.50 1.44 -17.02
C SER A 247 22.18 0.07 -16.89
N GLU A 248 22.06 -0.60 -15.71
CA GLU A 248 22.65 -1.92 -15.53
C GLU A 248 21.98 -2.95 -16.45
N PRO A 249 22.77 -3.76 -17.18
CA PRO A 249 22.19 -4.82 -18.03
C PRO A 249 21.53 -5.90 -17.16
N VAL A 250 20.36 -6.36 -17.58
CA VAL A 250 19.69 -7.50 -16.96
C VAL A 250 20.17 -8.79 -17.62
N VAL A 251 20.85 -9.62 -16.86
CA VAL A 251 21.26 -10.94 -17.34
C VAL A 251 20.08 -11.91 -17.12
N THR A 252 19.50 -12.37 -18.23
CA THR A 252 18.35 -13.29 -18.20
C THR A 252 18.82 -14.73 -17.96
N LYS A 253 18.22 -15.41 -16.99
CA LYS A 253 18.42 -16.81 -16.66
C LYS A 253 17.56 -17.73 -17.54
N ALA A 254 16.31 -17.36 -17.76
CA ALA A 254 15.31 -18.09 -18.53
C ALA A 254 14.25 -17.12 -19.04
N ILE A 255 13.49 -17.57 -20.04
CA ILE A 255 12.27 -16.88 -20.50
C ILE A 255 11.10 -17.80 -20.23
N LEU A 256 10.10 -17.32 -19.50
CA LEU A 256 8.85 -18.03 -19.25
C LEU A 256 7.77 -17.48 -20.17
N LYS A 257 7.33 -18.28 -21.14
CA LYS A 257 6.24 -17.91 -22.04
C LYS A 257 4.91 -18.09 -21.33
N THR A 258 4.25 -17.00 -20.99
CA THR A 258 3.07 -16.98 -20.14
C THR A 258 1.85 -16.43 -20.87
N LEU A 259 0.75 -17.18 -20.84
CA LEU A 259 -0.54 -16.69 -21.34
C LEU A 259 -1.34 -16.09 -20.17
N ILE A 260 -1.52 -14.78 -20.19
CA ILE A 260 -2.39 -14.06 -19.26
C ILE A 260 -3.81 -14.10 -19.80
N VAL A 261 -4.78 -14.47 -18.96
CA VAL A 261 -6.21 -14.53 -19.32
C VAL A 261 -7.02 -13.68 -18.37
N GLN A 262 -7.65 -12.63 -18.91
CA GLN A 262 -8.52 -11.69 -18.21
C GLN A 262 -9.96 -11.94 -18.64
N GLN A 263 -10.74 -12.66 -17.81
CA GLN A 263 -12.10 -13.07 -18.20
C GLN A 263 -13.13 -11.93 -18.14
N ALA A 264 -12.89 -10.92 -17.31
CA ALA A 264 -13.79 -9.78 -17.07
C ALA A 264 -15.23 -10.21 -16.78
N SER A 265 -15.40 -11.24 -15.96
CA SER A 265 -16.70 -11.73 -15.49
C SER A 265 -16.96 -11.27 -14.06
N ASP A 266 -18.25 -11.09 -13.71
CA ASP A 266 -18.67 -10.81 -12.33
C ASP A 266 -19.16 -12.10 -11.66
N PRO A 267 -18.35 -12.76 -10.82
CA PRO A 267 -18.71 -14.03 -10.21
C PRO A 267 -19.94 -13.94 -9.30
N TRP A 268 -20.29 -12.75 -8.83
CA TRP A 268 -21.46 -12.51 -7.99
C TRP A 268 -22.80 -12.52 -8.76
N THR A 269 -22.76 -12.10 -10.02
CA THR A 269 -23.96 -12.00 -10.86
C THR A 269 -24.04 -13.10 -11.91
N GLU A 270 -22.91 -13.55 -12.45
CA GLU A 270 -22.85 -14.49 -13.57
C GLU A 270 -22.59 -15.94 -13.11
N GLY A 271 -22.04 -16.10 -11.90
CA GLY A 271 -21.76 -17.40 -11.31
C GLY A 271 -20.43 -18.02 -11.78
N ALA A 272 -20.04 -19.11 -11.11
CA ALA A 272 -18.75 -19.77 -11.33
C ALA A 272 -18.62 -20.41 -12.72
N GLU A 273 -19.72 -20.90 -13.31
CA GLU A 273 -19.71 -21.53 -14.64
C GLU A 273 -19.34 -20.53 -15.73
N ALA A 274 -19.87 -19.32 -15.68
CA ALA A 274 -19.57 -18.26 -16.66
C ALA A 274 -18.10 -17.86 -16.66
N ALA A 275 -17.46 -17.80 -15.51
CA ALA A 275 -16.04 -17.53 -15.40
C ALA A 275 -15.19 -18.63 -16.07
N VAL A 276 -15.54 -19.89 -15.86
CA VAL A 276 -14.87 -21.04 -16.50
C VAL A 276 -15.05 -20.99 -18.02
N GLU A 277 -16.27 -20.76 -18.51
CA GLU A 277 -16.56 -20.66 -19.96
C GLU A 277 -15.82 -19.50 -20.62
N ALA A 278 -15.80 -18.32 -19.98
CA ALA A 278 -15.06 -17.17 -20.48
C ALA A 278 -13.57 -17.45 -20.60
N ASN A 279 -12.95 -18.05 -19.59
CA ASN A 279 -11.57 -18.45 -19.61
C ASN A 279 -11.28 -19.49 -20.72
N MET A 280 -12.11 -20.51 -20.87
CA MET A 280 -11.97 -21.51 -21.93
C MET A 280 -12.04 -20.88 -23.31
N LEU A 281 -12.98 -19.95 -23.53
CA LEU A 281 -13.12 -19.26 -24.82
C LEU A 281 -11.89 -18.41 -25.14
N LEU A 282 -11.36 -17.68 -24.16
CA LEU A 282 -10.17 -16.84 -24.34
C LEU A 282 -8.92 -17.68 -24.64
N VAL A 283 -8.71 -18.78 -23.91
CA VAL A 283 -7.60 -19.71 -24.21
C VAL A 283 -7.73 -20.32 -25.60
N LYS A 284 -8.93 -20.74 -26.02
CA LYS A 284 -9.16 -21.24 -27.39
C LYS A 284 -8.79 -20.21 -28.46
N LYS A 285 -9.20 -18.94 -28.25
CA LYS A 285 -8.84 -17.82 -29.15
C LYS A 285 -7.32 -17.59 -29.18
N ALA A 286 -6.68 -17.60 -28.02
CA ALA A 286 -5.23 -17.43 -27.91
C ALA A 286 -4.46 -18.50 -28.67
N LEU A 287 -4.79 -19.77 -28.45
CA LEU A 287 -4.13 -20.89 -29.11
C LEU A 287 -4.43 -20.98 -30.61
N ALA A 288 -5.57 -20.47 -31.07
CA ALA A 288 -5.90 -20.40 -32.50
C ALA A 288 -5.16 -19.25 -33.21
N SER A 289 -4.76 -18.19 -32.51
CA SER A 289 -4.12 -17.01 -33.09
C SER A 289 -2.59 -17.03 -33.02
N SER A 290 -2.00 -17.92 -32.24
CA SER A 290 -0.55 -18.05 -32.09
C SER A 290 -0.08 -19.45 -32.42
N THR A 291 1.06 -19.53 -33.12
CA THR A 291 1.80 -20.81 -33.36
C THR A 291 2.61 -21.23 -32.14
N ASP A 292 2.91 -20.27 -31.28
CA ASP A 292 3.67 -20.46 -30.05
C ASP A 292 2.77 -20.98 -28.93
N LYS A 293 3.24 -22.01 -28.23
CA LYS A 293 2.55 -22.53 -27.05
C LYS A 293 3.06 -21.87 -25.78
N PRO A 294 2.16 -21.48 -24.84
CA PRO A 294 2.58 -21.02 -23.53
C PRO A 294 3.21 -22.17 -22.73
N ASP A 295 4.20 -21.83 -21.90
CA ASP A 295 4.71 -22.71 -20.86
C ASP A 295 3.72 -22.77 -19.67
N LEU A 296 3.08 -21.65 -19.36
CA LEU A 296 2.15 -21.49 -18.25
C LEU A 296 0.96 -20.60 -18.64
N VAL A 297 -0.24 -21.04 -18.30
CA VAL A 297 -1.47 -20.24 -18.44
C VAL A 297 -1.88 -19.72 -17.07
N LEU A 298 -2.23 -18.43 -16.99
CA LEU A 298 -2.69 -17.77 -15.76
C LEU A 298 -4.16 -17.39 -15.90
N PHE A 299 -4.99 -17.88 -14.99
CA PHE A 299 -6.31 -17.34 -14.75
C PHE A 299 -6.26 -16.41 -13.53
N SER A 300 -7.27 -15.59 -13.33
CA SER A 300 -7.33 -14.67 -12.21
C SER A 300 -7.71 -15.37 -10.88
N GLU A 301 -7.73 -14.61 -9.79
CA GLU A 301 -8.27 -15.04 -8.49
C GLU A 301 -9.72 -15.51 -8.65
N SER A 302 -10.09 -16.56 -7.92
CA SER A 302 -11.46 -17.14 -7.89
C SER A 302 -12.03 -17.58 -9.25
N SER A 303 -11.20 -17.75 -10.28
CA SER A 303 -11.64 -18.17 -11.62
C SER A 303 -12.28 -19.57 -11.65
N LEU A 304 -11.82 -20.48 -10.79
CA LEU A 304 -12.46 -21.75 -10.54
C LEU A 304 -13.25 -21.64 -9.24
N GLY A 305 -14.53 -21.29 -9.33
CA GLY A 305 -15.35 -20.98 -8.17
C GLY A 305 -15.73 -22.19 -7.32
N TYR A 306 -15.63 -23.41 -7.85
CA TYR A 306 -15.78 -24.66 -7.10
C TYR A 306 -14.41 -25.19 -6.66
N PRO A 307 -14.30 -25.81 -5.44
CA PRO A 307 -13.05 -26.38 -4.95
C PRO A 307 -12.51 -27.43 -5.93
N TYR A 308 -11.43 -27.13 -6.62
CA TYR A 308 -10.93 -27.96 -7.71
C TYR A 308 -10.65 -29.41 -7.28
N LYS A 309 -10.00 -29.59 -6.12
CA LYS A 309 -9.66 -30.93 -5.58
C LYS A 309 -10.88 -31.80 -5.29
N ASP A 310 -11.96 -31.17 -4.83
CA ASP A 310 -13.14 -31.89 -4.33
C ASP A 310 -14.27 -31.93 -5.35
N SER A 311 -14.16 -31.16 -6.43
CA SER A 311 -15.22 -31.03 -7.46
C SER A 311 -14.75 -31.52 -8.82
N GLU A 312 -13.82 -32.49 -8.87
CA GLU A 312 -13.32 -33.05 -10.14
C GLU A 312 -14.46 -33.55 -11.04
N ALA A 313 -15.45 -34.24 -10.48
CA ALA A 313 -16.62 -34.72 -11.21
C ALA A 313 -17.47 -33.59 -11.83
N TRP A 314 -17.49 -32.41 -11.20
CA TRP A 314 -18.12 -31.23 -11.79
C TRP A 314 -17.32 -30.74 -13.00
N TYR A 315 -16.02 -30.61 -12.88
CA TYR A 315 -15.14 -30.16 -13.98
C TYR A 315 -15.04 -31.18 -15.13
N GLU A 316 -15.28 -32.47 -14.86
CA GLU A 316 -15.39 -33.52 -15.89
C GLU A 316 -16.64 -33.39 -16.76
N LYS A 317 -17.73 -32.77 -16.26
CA LYS A 317 -19.04 -32.70 -16.92
C LYS A 317 -19.48 -31.29 -17.29
N ASN A 318 -18.95 -30.28 -16.63
CA ASN A 318 -19.32 -28.88 -16.86
C ASN A 318 -18.08 -28.06 -17.34
N PRO A 319 -18.28 -27.02 -18.16
CA PRO A 319 -19.54 -26.63 -18.81
C PRO A 319 -20.15 -27.77 -19.65
N ARG A 320 -21.48 -27.79 -19.83
CA ARG A 320 -22.20 -28.95 -20.43
C ARG A 320 -21.77 -29.28 -21.85
N ASN A 321 -21.48 -28.25 -22.67
CA ASN A 321 -21.13 -28.43 -24.07
C ASN A 321 -19.65 -28.71 -24.30
N ASP A 322 -18.81 -28.35 -23.35
CA ASP A 322 -17.35 -28.50 -23.44
C ASP A 322 -16.75 -28.61 -22.03
N PRO A 323 -16.76 -29.79 -21.45
CA PRO A 323 -16.26 -30.02 -20.10
C PRO A 323 -14.83 -29.52 -19.91
N PHE A 324 -14.60 -28.78 -18.82
CA PHE A 324 -13.34 -28.11 -18.58
C PHE A 324 -12.17 -29.07 -18.48
N LEU A 325 -12.27 -30.10 -17.67
CA LEU A 325 -11.14 -30.97 -17.34
C LEU A 325 -10.70 -31.84 -18.51
N PRO A 326 -11.60 -32.53 -19.26
CA PRO A 326 -11.21 -33.25 -20.48
C PRO A 326 -10.60 -32.34 -21.53
N TRP A 327 -11.16 -31.15 -21.72
CA TRP A 327 -10.62 -30.16 -22.65
C TRP A 327 -9.22 -29.68 -22.19
N TRP A 328 -9.03 -29.36 -20.89
CA TRP A 328 -7.71 -28.93 -20.38
C TRP A 328 -6.63 -30.01 -20.62
N ARG A 329 -6.95 -31.26 -20.30
CA ARG A 329 -6.06 -32.41 -20.56
C ARG A 329 -5.67 -32.53 -22.05
N SER A 330 -6.57 -32.19 -22.94
CA SER A 330 -6.30 -32.24 -24.38
C SER A 330 -5.29 -31.17 -24.85
N LEU A 331 -5.16 -30.06 -24.16
CA LEU A 331 -4.22 -28.98 -24.46
C LEU A 331 -2.79 -29.33 -24.06
N GLY A 332 -2.61 -30.12 -23.01
CA GLY A 332 -1.30 -30.49 -22.49
C GLY A 332 -0.52 -29.31 -21.92
N LEU A 333 -1.21 -28.33 -21.29
CA LEU A 333 -0.65 -27.09 -20.77
C LEU A 333 -0.70 -27.06 -19.23
N TRP A 334 0.21 -26.31 -18.65
CA TRP A 334 0.18 -25.98 -17.23
C TRP A 334 -0.78 -24.82 -16.96
N LEU A 335 -1.54 -24.90 -15.85
CA LEU A 335 -2.45 -23.86 -15.39
C LEU A 335 -2.07 -23.40 -13.98
N PHE A 336 -2.07 -22.10 -13.77
CA PHE A 336 -2.06 -21.51 -12.45
C PHE A 336 -3.31 -20.65 -12.27
N THR A 337 -4.12 -20.91 -11.25
CA THR A 337 -5.48 -20.37 -11.15
C THR A 337 -5.93 -20.19 -9.71
N GLY A 338 -6.83 -19.22 -9.47
CA GLY A 338 -7.54 -19.10 -8.20
C GLY A 338 -8.64 -20.13 -8.06
N THR A 339 -8.70 -20.79 -6.90
CA THR A 339 -9.72 -21.77 -6.53
C THR A 339 -9.81 -21.90 -5.01
N PRO A 340 -11.00 -22.05 -4.41
CA PRO A 340 -11.08 -22.35 -2.98
C PRO A 340 -10.49 -23.75 -2.67
N VAL A 341 -9.89 -23.87 -1.48
CA VAL A 341 -9.48 -25.17 -0.93
C VAL A 341 -10.24 -25.39 0.37
N VAL A 342 -11.05 -26.45 0.41
CA VAL A 342 -11.86 -26.79 1.58
C VAL A 342 -10.97 -27.49 2.61
N LEU A 343 -11.02 -27.01 3.84
CA LEU A 343 -10.30 -27.57 4.99
C LEU A 343 -11.17 -28.57 5.75
N ASP A 344 -12.44 -28.24 5.97
CA ASP A 344 -13.42 -29.12 6.59
C ASP A 344 -14.81 -28.90 5.97
N TRP A 345 -15.40 -29.97 5.45
CA TRP A 345 -16.75 -29.98 4.87
C TRP A 345 -17.87 -29.89 5.92
N LYS A 346 -17.57 -30.16 7.20
CA LYS A 346 -18.60 -30.14 8.26
C LYS A 346 -18.98 -28.73 8.65
N ASP A 347 -18.00 -27.83 8.74
CA ASP A 347 -18.20 -26.42 9.07
C ASP A 347 -18.01 -25.49 7.86
N PHE A 348 -17.77 -26.07 6.66
CA PHE A 348 -17.53 -25.35 5.42
C PHE A 348 -16.34 -24.38 5.51
N SER A 349 -15.34 -24.69 6.34
CA SER A 349 -14.13 -23.89 6.39
C SER A 349 -13.31 -24.10 5.11
N ALA A 350 -12.90 -22.99 4.50
CA ALA A 350 -12.15 -23.00 3.27
C ALA A 350 -11.16 -21.82 3.23
N THR A 351 -10.12 -21.93 2.41
CA THR A 351 -9.15 -20.88 2.12
C THR A 351 -9.37 -20.29 0.73
N ASN A 352 -9.14 -18.99 0.59
CA ASN A 352 -8.94 -18.37 -0.71
C ASN A 352 -7.54 -18.74 -1.18
N SER A 353 -7.43 -19.54 -2.25
CA SER A 353 -6.17 -20.15 -2.65
C SER A 353 -5.91 -20.03 -4.14
N VAL A 354 -4.64 -20.17 -4.49
CA VAL A 354 -4.18 -20.37 -5.87
C VAL A 354 -3.54 -21.75 -6.00
N MET A 355 -3.69 -22.37 -7.16
CA MET A 355 -3.29 -23.75 -7.39
C MET A 355 -2.56 -23.90 -8.72
N LEU A 356 -1.47 -24.68 -8.69
CA LEU A 356 -0.76 -25.13 -9.88
C LEU A 356 -1.32 -26.49 -10.33
N ILE A 357 -1.77 -26.58 -11.57
CA ILE A 357 -2.38 -27.75 -12.18
C ILE A 357 -1.52 -28.19 -13.36
N ASP A 358 -1.18 -29.49 -13.40
CA ASP A 358 -0.35 -30.04 -14.47
C ASP A 358 -1.14 -30.30 -15.77
N PRO A 359 -0.44 -30.63 -16.88
CA PRO A 359 -1.09 -30.95 -18.16
C PRO A 359 -2.09 -32.11 -18.12
N GLN A 360 -2.03 -32.97 -17.10
CA GLN A 360 -2.97 -34.07 -16.88
C GLN A 360 -4.15 -33.66 -15.98
N GLY A 361 -4.23 -32.38 -15.59
CA GLY A 361 -5.27 -31.87 -14.73
C GLY A 361 -5.09 -32.21 -13.24
N ARG A 362 -3.89 -32.60 -12.80
CA ARG A 362 -3.63 -32.96 -11.40
C ARG A 362 -3.08 -31.76 -10.63
N PRO A 363 -3.59 -31.48 -9.42
CA PRO A 363 -3.01 -30.48 -8.54
C PRO A 363 -1.55 -30.80 -8.18
N ARG A 364 -0.67 -29.81 -8.24
CA ARG A 364 0.76 -29.91 -7.92
C ARG A 364 1.18 -29.11 -6.69
N GLY A 365 0.28 -28.33 -6.15
CA GLY A 365 0.45 -27.53 -4.97
C GLY A 365 -0.55 -26.39 -4.98
N ASP A 366 -0.79 -25.86 -3.79
CA ASP A 366 -1.65 -24.70 -3.57
C ASP A 366 -1.01 -23.77 -2.55
N TYR A 367 -1.37 -22.51 -2.61
CA TYR A 367 -1.03 -21.48 -1.65
C TYR A 367 -2.31 -20.81 -1.18
N ALA A 368 -2.51 -20.76 0.13
CA ALA A 368 -3.63 -20.10 0.76
C ALA A 368 -3.27 -18.66 1.16
N LYS A 369 -4.14 -17.72 0.84
CA LYS A 369 -3.98 -16.30 1.16
C LYS A 369 -3.71 -16.09 2.64
N ILE A 370 -2.58 -15.45 2.98
CA ILE A 370 -2.14 -15.17 4.35
C ILE A 370 -2.66 -13.80 4.83
N HIS A 371 -2.74 -12.84 3.90
CA HIS A 371 -3.13 -11.46 4.19
C HIS A 371 -4.48 -11.13 3.54
N PRO A 372 -5.60 -11.45 4.21
CA PRO A 372 -6.93 -11.20 3.66
C PRO A 372 -7.26 -9.72 3.69
N VAL A 373 -8.20 -9.30 2.85
CA VAL A 373 -8.78 -7.96 2.93
C VAL A 373 -9.59 -7.85 4.23
N PRO A 374 -9.22 -6.93 5.15
CA PRO A 374 -9.91 -6.80 6.42
C PRO A 374 -11.41 -6.51 6.23
N PHE A 375 -12.24 -7.18 7.00
CA PHE A 375 -13.71 -7.09 7.00
C PHE A 375 -14.42 -7.59 5.73
N ALA A 376 -13.73 -7.76 4.61
CA ALA A 376 -14.28 -8.35 3.40
C ALA A 376 -14.02 -9.88 3.34
N GLU A 377 -12.81 -10.29 3.64
CA GLU A 377 -12.39 -11.71 3.59
C GLU A 377 -12.20 -12.32 4.97
N ALA A 378 -11.72 -11.54 5.93
CA ALA A 378 -11.59 -11.97 7.32
C ALA A 378 -11.92 -10.83 8.29
N ILE A 379 -12.49 -11.17 9.42
CA ILE A 379 -12.91 -10.22 10.45
C ILE A 379 -12.03 -10.41 11.69
N PRO A 380 -11.36 -9.34 12.20
CA PRO A 380 -10.61 -9.42 13.44
C PRO A 380 -11.48 -9.92 14.60
N PHE A 381 -10.91 -10.76 15.46
CA PHE A 381 -11.59 -11.30 16.64
C PHE A 381 -12.80 -12.20 16.37
N TYR A 382 -12.98 -12.66 15.12
CA TYR A 382 -14.10 -13.52 14.74
C TYR A 382 -14.05 -14.91 15.44
N GLU A 383 -12.89 -15.31 15.95
CA GLU A 383 -12.71 -16.50 16.78
C GLU A 383 -13.52 -16.46 18.08
N TYR A 384 -13.87 -15.25 18.58
CA TYR A 384 -14.68 -15.11 19.81
C TYR A 384 -16.18 -15.26 19.51
N PRO A 385 -16.87 -16.28 20.09
CA PRO A 385 -18.28 -16.55 19.80
C PRO A 385 -19.23 -15.37 20.05
N TRP A 386 -18.97 -14.60 21.11
CA TRP A 386 -19.77 -13.42 21.44
C TRP A 386 -19.66 -12.31 20.38
N PHE A 387 -18.46 -12.11 19.84
CA PHE A 387 -18.21 -11.09 18.83
C PHE A 387 -18.81 -11.51 17.49
N ARG A 388 -18.69 -12.79 17.12
CA ARG A 388 -19.35 -13.39 15.95
C ARG A 388 -20.86 -13.21 15.99
N ALA A 389 -21.50 -13.54 17.14
CA ALA A 389 -22.93 -13.37 17.33
C ALA A 389 -23.35 -11.88 17.25
N PHE A 390 -22.54 -10.98 17.78
CA PHE A 390 -22.75 -9.54 17.68
C PHE A 390 -22.69 -9.06 16.22
N LEU A 391 -21.65 -9.42 15.47
CA LEU A 391 -21.47 -9.02 14.06
C LEU A 391 -22.59 -9.55 13.17
N LYS A 392 -22.95 -10.83 13.32
CA LYS A 392 -24.06 -11.43 12.59
C LYS A 392 -25.38 -10.69 12.84
N LYS A 393 -25.65 -10.33 14.10
CA LYS A 393 -26.87 -9.60 14.47
C LYS A 393 -26.86 -8.13 14.06
N ALA A 394 -25.71 -7.45 14.19
CA ALA A 394 -25.61 -6.01 14.00
C ALA A 394 -25.47 -5.61 12.52
N VAL A 395 -24.75 -6.41 11.73
CA VAL A 395 -24.34 -6.02 10.35
C VAL A 395 -24.48 -7.15 9.33
N GLY A 396 -24.93 -8.35 9.73
CA GLY A 396 -25.09 -9.49 8.83
C GLY A 396 -23.77 -10.07 8.30
N LEU A 397 -22.61 -9.68 8.87
CA LEU A 397 -21.31 -10.15 8.44
C LEU A 397 -21.01 -11.56 8.99
N GLU A 398 -20.63 -12.44 8.07
CA GLU A 398 -20.08 -13.76 8.38
C GLU A 398 -18.65 -13.81 7.82
N ALA A 399 -17.70 -14.42 8.57
CA ALA A 399 -16.33 -14.55 8.07
C ALA A 399 -16.31 -15.44 6.82
N GLY A 400 -15.56 -14.99 5.79
CA GLY A 400 -15.49 -15.74 4.54
C GLY A 400 -14.43 -16.85 4.59
N TRP A 401 -13.15 -16.48 4.72
CA TRP A 401 -12.03 -17.38 4.48
C TRP A 401 -11.20 -17.66 5.73
N THR A 402 -10.69 -18.89 5.84
CA THR A 402 -9.60 -19.21 6.75
C THR A 402 -8.28 -18.74 6.14
N MET A 403 -7.42 -18.11 6.94
CA MET A 403 -6.13 -17.59 6.46
C MET A 403 -5.10 -18.71 6.33
N GLY A 404 -4.25 -18.61 5.30
CA GLY A 404 -3.02 -19.39 5.21
C GLY A 404 -1.99 -18.97 6.26
N THR A 405 -1.00 -19.81 6.48
CA THR A 405 0.06 -19.59 7.48
C THR A 405 1.47 -19.64 6.92
N GLU A 406 1.63 -20.09 5.67
CA GLU A 406 2.96 -20.33 5.08
C GLU A 406 3.02 -19.82 3.65
N GLU A 407 4.09 -19.12 3.29
CA GLU A 407 4.39 -18.73 1.92
C GLU A 407 4.90 -19.95 1.14
N VAL A 408 4.20 -20.31 0.08
CA VAL A 408 4.54 -21.42 -0.81
C VAL A 408 5.23 -20.90 -2.06
N VAL A 409 6.41 -21.47 -2.39
CA VAL A 409 7.11 -21.21 -3.64
C VAL A 409 6.92 -22.40 -4.58
N PHE A 410 6.29 -22.16 -5.72
CA PHE A 410 6.04 -23.17 -6.73
C PHE A 410 7.28 -23.40 -7.58
N ASN A 411 7.54 -24.67 -7.93
CA ASN A 411 8.61 -25.05 -8.84
C ASN A 411 8.01 -25.42 -10.20
N PHE A 412 8.52 -24.82 -11.24
CA PHE A 412 8.03 -25.02 -12.59
C PHE A 412 9.20 -25.33 -13.53
N ALA A 413 9.13 -26.47 -14.21
CA ALA A 413 10.16 -26.87 -15.17
C ALA A 413 9.87 -26.23 -16.54
N THR A 414 10.81 -25.46 -17.06
CA THR A 414 10.83 -24.90 -18.41
C THR A 414 11.92 -25.59 -19.26
N LYS A 415 11.96 -25.28 -20.53
CA LYS A 415 13.04 -25.74 -21.43
C LYS A 415 14.43 -25.22 -21.02
N ASP A 416 14.47 -24.05 -20.38
CA ASP A 416 15.69 -23.35 -19.97
C ASP A 416 16.11 -23.68 -18.51
N GLY A 417 15.35 -24.54 -17.83
CA GLY A 417 15.61 -24.93 -16.45
C GLY A 417 14.41 -24.77 -15.53
N VAL A 418 14.64 -24.83 -14.22
CA VAL A 418 13.58 -24.66 -13.23
C VAL A 418 13.41 -23.17 -12.89
N VAL A 419 12.20 -22.68 -13.02
CA VAL A 419 11.75 -21.37 -12.56
C VAL A 419 10.93 -21.55 -11.30
N ARG A 420 11.17 -20.72 -10.29
CA ARG A 420 10.46 -20.74 -9.02
C ARG A 420 9.65 -19.45 -8.87
N PHE A 421 8.39 -19.54 -8.50
CA PHE A 421 7.57 -18.35 -8.32
C PHE A 421 6.81 -18.35 -7.01
N GLY A 422 6.72 -17.17 -6.40
CA GLY A 422 5.82 -16.87 -5.30
C GLY A 422 4.53 -16.27 -5.81
N ALA A 423 3.43 -16.50 -5.11
CA ALA A 423 2.11 -16.12 -5.61
C ALA A 423 1.31 -15.29 -4.60
N PRO A 424 1.69 -14.02 -4.35
CA PRO A 424 0.86 -13.13 -3.55
C PRO A 424 -0.52 -12.98 -4.22
N ILE A 425 -1.60 -13.26 -3.47
CA ILE A 425 -2.97 -13.24 -4.00
C ILE A 425 -3.56 -11.84 -3.81
N CYS A 426 -4.01 -11.20 -4.90
CA CYS A 426 -4.76 -9.94 -4.90
C CYS A 426 -4.04 -8.86 -4.06
N PHE A 427 -4.70 -8.37 -3.02
CA PHE A 427 -4.26 -7.39 -2.04
C PHE A 427 -2.85 -7.66 -1.44
N GLU A 428 -2.38 -8.90 -1.45
CA GLU A 428 -1.09 -9.29 -0.88
C GLU A 428 0.11 -8.68 -1.59
N ASP A 429 0.03 -8.38 -2.88
CA ASP A 429 1.14 -7.78 -3.62
C ASP A 429 1.41 -6.32 -3.21
N ALA A 430 0.51 -5.70 -2.47
CA ALA A 430 0.75 -4.40 -1.86
C ALA A 430 1.65 -4.46 -0.62
N PHE A 431 1.84 -5.64 0.00
CA PHE A 431 2.63 -5.83 1.21
C PHE A 431 4.08 -6.23 0.90
N SER A 432 4.97 -5.30 1.15
CA SER A 432 6.40 -5.45 0.82
C SER A 432 7.08 -6.60 1.57
N SER A 433 6.78 -6.79 2.86
CA SER A 433 7.35 -7.88 3.66
C SER A 433 6.96 -9.26 3.12
N LEU A 434 5.68 -9.47 2.79
CA LEU A 434 5.18 -10.74 2.26
C LEU A 434 5.82 -11.08 0.91
N CYS A 435 5.85 -10.12 -0.02
CA CYS A 435 6.48 -10.33 -1.33
C CYS A 435 7.99 -10.60 -1.20
N ARG A 436 8.67 -9.93 -0.25
CA ARG A 436 10.06 -10.20 0.08
C ARG A 436 10.25 -11.63 0.59
N ASP A 437 9.36 -12.12 1.44
CA ASP A 437 9.50 -13.44 2.06
C ASP A 437 9.39 -14.57 1.03
N PHE A 438 8.55 -14.45 0.00
CA PHE A 438 8.59 -15.34 -1.18
C PHE A 438 9.96 -15.35 -1.86
N VAL A 439 10.57 -14.16 -2.04
CA VAL A 439 11.88 -14.05 -2.68
C VAL A 439 13.00 -14.61 -1.80
N VAL A 440 12.93 -14.41 -0.50
CA VAL A 440 13.89 -15.02 0.48
C VAL A 440 13.78 -16.55 0.47
N LYS A 441 12.57 -17.10 0.29
CA LYS A 441 12.33 -18.55 0.10
C LYS A 441 12.74 -19.04 -1.29
N GLY A 442 13.22 -18.16 -2.16
CA GLY A 442 13.86 -18.51 -3.42
C GLY A 442 13.00 -18.29 -4.67
N ALA A 443 11.95 -17.49 -4.63
CA ALA A 443 11.20 -17.12 -5.82
C ALA A 443 12.06 -16.30 -6.80
N ASP A 444 12.03 -16.69 -8.09
CA ASP A 444 12.69 -16.03 -9.21
C ASP A 444 11.78 -14.94 -9.81
N LEU A 445 10.45 -15.07 -9.64
CA LEU A 445 9.42 -14.08 -10.01
C LEU A 445 8.25 -14.15 -9.04
N LEU A 446 7.39 -13.14 -9.10
CA LEU A 446 6.10 -13.08 -8.43
C LEU A 446 4.97 -13.22 -9.46
N VAL A 447 3.93 -13.98 -9.15
CA VAL A 447 2.72 -14.12 -9.96
C VAL A 447 1.54 -13.71 -9.08
N ASN A 448 0.89 -12.60 -9.41
CA ASN A 448 -0.28 -12.13 -8.68
C ASN A 448 -1.55 -12.48 -9.48
N LEU A 449 -2.44 -13.22 -8.84
CA LEU A 449 -3.79 -13.46 -9.35
C LEU A 449 -4.77 -12.63 -8.52
N THR A 450 -5.59 -11.81 -9.19
CA THR A 450 -6.38 -10.76 -8.53
C THR A 450 -7.80 -10.69 -9.09
N ASP A 451 -8.76 -10.32 -8.23
CA ASP A 451 -10.10 -9.93 -8.64
C ASP A 451 -10.43 -8.52 -8.13
N ASP A 452 -10.17 -7.52 -8.97
CA ASP A 452 -10.49 -6.11 -8.72
C ASP A 452 -11.81 -5.67 -9.43
N SER A 453 -12.58 -6.62 -9.99
CA SER A 453 -13.78 -6.35 -10.81
C SER A 453 -14.86 -5.53 -10.10
N TRP A 454 -14.89 -5.58 -8.79
CA TRP A 454 -15.87 -4.91 -7.95
C TRP A 454 -15.73 -3.38 -7.94
N SER A 455 -14.54 -2.85 -8.18
CA SER A 455 -14.27 -1.41 -8.08
C SER A 455 -14.77 -0.61 -9.28
N GLN A 456 -14.65 -1.17 -10.47
CA GLN A 456 -14.99 -0.59 -11.77
C GLN A 456 -14.46 0.84 -12.00
N THR A 457 -13.33 1.18 -11.34
CA THR A 457 -12.69 2.48 -11.45
C THR A 457 -11.22 2.34 -11.81
N LYS A 458 -10.74 3.18 -12.72
CA LYS A 458 -9.31 3.21 -13.05
C LYS A 458 -8.44 3.54 -11.84
N SER A 459 -8.95 4.39 -10.95
CA SER A 459 -8.25 4.78 -9.72
C SER A 459 -7.89 3.58 -8.86
N ALA A 460 -8.82 2.67 -8.58
CA ALA A 460 -8.57 1.48 -7.77
C ALA A 460 -7.50 0.61 -8.40
N GLU A 461 -7.67 0.28 -9.69
CA GLU A 461 -6.81 -0.61 -10.45
C GLU A 461 -5.36 -0.11 -10.51
N TRP A 462 -5.18 1.17 -10.86
CA TRP A 462 -3.85 1.75 -10.99
C TRP A 462 -3.20 2.09 -9.65
N GLN A 463 -3.98 2.38 -8.60
CA GLN A 463 -3.44 2.51 -7.23
C GLN A 463 -2.94 1.17 -6.71
N HIS A 464 -3.64 0.08 -7.01
CA HIS A 464 -3.21 -1.28 -6.67
C HIS A 464 -1.89 -1.61 -7.38
N LEU A 465 -1.84 -1.44 -8.70
CA LEU A 465 -0.61 -1.65 -9.47
C LEU A 465 0.54 -0.75 -8.98
N ALA A 466 0.28 0.51 -8.61
CA ALA A 466 1.31 1.41 -8.10
C ALA A 466 1.96 0.88 -6.81
N ALA A 467 1.19 0.25 -5.93
CA ALA A 467 1.72 -0.43 -4.75
C ALA A 467 2.52 -1.68 -5.15
N ALA A 468 1.93 -2.55 -5.97
CA ALA A 468 2.53 -3.80 -6.43
C ALA A 468 3.86 -3.60 -7.18
N ARG A 469 3.95 -2.54 -7.99
CA ARG A 469 5.14 -2.19 -8.77
C ARG A 469 6.41 -2.06 -7.94
N PHE A 470 6.30 -1.52 -6.73
CA PHE A 470 7.45 -1.40 -5.83
C PHE A 470 8.04 -2.76 -5.46
N ARG A 471 7.24 -3.83 -5.44
CA ARG A 471 7.73 -5.19 -5.13
C ARG A 471 8.77 -5.65 -6.13
N SER A 472 8.54 -5.39 -7.42
CA SER A 472 9.53 -5.72 -8.46
C SER A 472 10.85 -4.96 -8.24
N ILE A 473 10.78 -3.67 -7.92
CA ILE A 473 11.96 -2.82 -7.71
C ILE A 473 12.71 -3.24 -6.43
N GLU A 474 12.00 -3.40 -5.33
CA GLU A 474 12.55 -3.79 -4.02
C GLU A 474 13.28 -5.14 -4.08
N THR A 475 12.72 -6.08 -4.83
CA THR A 475 13.23 -7.46 -4.88
C THR A 475 14.03 -7.80 -6.13
N ARG A 476 14.05 -6.91 -7.14
CA ARG A 476 14.63 -7.19 -8.46
C ARG A 476 14.11 -8.50 -9.07
N ARG A 477 12.80 -8.71 -8.90
CA ARG A 477 12.07 -9.83 -9.49
C ARG A 477 10.94 -9.29 -10.35
N PRO A 478 10.68 -9.87 -11.53
CA PRO A 478 9.49 -9.53 -12.30
C PRO A 478 8.23 -9.90 -11.53
N LEU A 479 7.15 -9.18 -11.81
CA LEU A 479 5.80 -9.47 -11.32
C LEU A 479 4.89 -9.60 -12.54
N VAL A 480 4.25 -10.76 -12.68
CA VAL A 480 3.19 -10.98 -13.66
C VAL A 480 1.85 -10.86 -12.93
N ARG A 481 0.98 -10.00 -13.42
CA ARG A 481 -0.37 -9.84 -12.89
C ARG A 481 -1.39 -10.40 -13.88
N SER A 482 -2.24 -11.31 -13.41
CA SER A 482 -3.42 -11.80 -14.14
C SER A 482 -4.65 -11.45 -13.31
N THR A 483 -5.41 -10.48 -13.78
CA THR A 483 -6.57 -9.94 -13.05
C THR A 483 -7.87 -10.35 -13.72
N ASN A 484 -8.97 -10.35 -12.97
CA ASN A 484 -10.28 -10.59 -13.57
C ASN A 484 -10.65 -9.45 -14.55
N SER A 485 -10.49 -8.19 -14.14
CA SER A 485 -10.81 -7.03 -14.99
C SER A 485 -9.92 -5.81 -14.72
N GLY A 486 -9.00 -5.90 -13.78
CA GLY A 486 -8.07 -4.85 -13.39
C GLY A 486 -6.86 -4.73 -14.33
N VAL A 487 -5.72 -4.23 -13.81
CA VAL A 487 -4.51 -4.10 -14.61
C VAL A 487 -3.76 -5.43 -14.68
N SER A 488 -4.04 -6.23 -15.72
CA SER A 488 -3.22 -7.38 -16.11
C SER A 488 -2.01 -6.89 -16.90
N CYS A 489 -0.80 -7.25 -16.48
CA CYS A 489 0.44 -6.74 -17.09
C CYS A 489 1.68 -7.53 -16.64
N LEU A 490 2.81 -7.23 -17.28
CA LEU A 490 4.14 -7.54 -16.79
C LEU A 490 4.76 -6.29 -16.16
N VAL A 491 5.32 -6.44 -14.95
CA VAL A 491 6.24 -5.47 -14.36
C VAL A 491 7.61 -6.12 -14.31
N ASP A 492 8.57 -5.58 -15.02
CA ASP A 492 9.93 -6.13 -15.07
C ASP A 492 10.68 -5.94 -13.73
N SER A 493 11.88 -6.50 -13.61
CA SER A 493 12.71 -6.42 -12.41
C SER A 493 13.21 -5.00 -12.07
N LYS A 494 13.04 -4.04 -12.97
CA LYS A 494 13.33 -2.61 -12.77
C LYS A 494 12.07 -1.78 -12.51
N GLY A 495 10.90 -2.42 -12.56
CA GLY A 495 9.63 -1.76 -12.36
C GLY A 495 9.04 -1.13 -13.64
N GLU A 496 9.54 -1.46 -14.83
CA GLU A 496 8.91 -1.06 -16.09
C GLU A 496 7.65 -1.89 -16.31
N ILE A 497 6.57 -1.23 -16.74
CA ILE A 497 5.26 -1.86 -16.97
C ILE A 497 5.12 -2.08 -18.48
N SER A 498 4.83 -3.31 -18.89
CA SER A 498 4.56 -3.70 -20.28
C SER A 498 3.36 -4.64 -20.38
N ASP A 499 2.93 -4.93 -21.59
CA ASP A 499 1.90 -5.90 -21.90
C ASP A 499 0.61 -5.67 -21.10
N VAL A 500 0.14 -4.40 -21.10
CA VAL A 500 -1.02 -3.97 -20.32
C VAL A 500 -2.30 -4.27 -21.06
N LEU A 501 -3.12 -5.15 -20.52
CA LEU A 501 -4.44 -5.45 -21.07
C LEU A 501 -5.44 -4.31 -20.80
N PRO A 502 -6.39 -4.06 -21.72
CA PRO A 502 -7.48 -3.11 -21.50
C PRO A 502 -8.31 -3.47 -20.27
N LEU A 503 -8.59 -2.49 -19.40
CA LEU A 503 -9.42 -2.68 -18.21
C LEU A 503 -10.87 -3.06 -18.57
N PHE A 504 -11.51 -3.82 -17.70
CA PHE A 504 -12.94 -4.14 -17.72
C PHE A 504 -13.43 -4.78 -19.03
N SER A 505 -12.54 -5.52 -19.71
CA SER A 505 -12.87 -6.21 -20.96
C SER A 505 -12.26 -7.60 -21.02
N PRO A 506 -12.96 -8.61 -21.58
CA PRO A 506 -12.38 -9.93 -21.78
C PRO A 506 -11.22 -9.87 -22.76
N GLN A 507 -10.02 -10.24 -22.32
CA GLN A 507 -8.79 -10.17 -23.10
C GLN A 507 -7.81 -11.29 -22.72
N TRP A 508 -6.82 -11.50 -23.56
CA TRP A 508 -5.70 -12.40 -23.32
C TRP A 508 -4.45 -11.85 -24.01
N GLU A 509 -3.30 -12.22 -23.49
CA GLU A 509 -2.02 -11.93 -24.14
C GLU A 509 -1.00 -13.02 -23.83
N LEU A 510 -0.23 -13.41 -24.84
CA LEU A 510 0.90 -14.32 -24.72
C LEU A 510 2.18 -13.49 -24.62
N ILE A 511 2.79 -13.50 -23.47
CA ILE A 511 3.96 -12.67 -23.15
C ILE A 511 5.20 -13.52 -22.89
N ASP A 512 6.36 -12.97 -23.18
CA ASP A 512 7.66 -13.50 -22.77
C ASP A 512 8.11 -12.83 -21.48
N VAL A 513 8.16 -13.58 -20.38
CA VAL A 513 8.60 -13.09 -19.07
C VAL A 513 10.09 -13.38 -18.89
N PRO A 514 10.98 -12.36 -18.99
CA PRO A 514 12.40 -12.56 -18.76
C PRO A 514 12.66 -12.76 -17.26
N ILE A 515 13.20 -13.91 -16.90
CA ILE A 515 13.58 -14.25 -15.53
C ILE A 515 15.04 -13.85 -15.33
N PRO A 516 15.34 -12.82 -14.53
CA PRO A 516 16.72 -12.37 -14.32
C PRO A 516 17.51 -13.34 -13.44
N GLN A 517 18.84 -13.29 -13.57
CA GLN A 517 19.71 -13.87 -12.55
C GLN A 517 19.42 -13.23 -11.18
N PRO A 518 19.33 -14.03 -10.11
CA PRO A 518 18.99 -13.53 -8.80
C PRO A 518 19.95 -12.42 -8.33
N GLN A 519 19.40 -11.27 -7.98
CA GLN A 519 20.13 -10.18 -7.32
C GLN A 519 19.67 -10.07 -5.87
N ASN A 520 20.62 -9.81 -4.95
CA ASN A 520 20.33 -9.54 -3.56
C ASN A 520 20.38 -8.03 -3.32
N THR A 521 19.23 -7.41 -3.22
CA THR A 521 19.12 -6.00 -2.85
C THR A 521 19.37 -5.80 -1.35
N LEU A 522 19.65 -4.57 -0.95
CA LEU A 522 19.75 -4.23 0.47
C LEU A 522 18.39 -4.49 1.17
N TYR A 523 17.31 -4.21 0.44
CA TYR A 523 15.95 -4.47 0.93
C TYR A 523 15.68 -5.98 1.13
N ILE A 524 16.05 -6.85 0.19
CA ILE A 524 15.92 -8.31 0.39
C ILE A 524 16.67 -8.75 1.65
N ARG A 525 17.87 -8.22 1.85
CA ARG A 525 18.73 -8.62 2.97
C ARG A 525 18.19 -8.17 4.32
N PHE A 526 17.71 -6.93 4.44
CA PHE A 526 17.40 -6.31 5.73
C PHE A 526 15.92 -5.96 5.91
N GLY A 527 15.06 -6.18 4.89
CA GLY A 527 13.64 -5.86 4.94
C GLY A 527 13.37 -4.37 5.17
N GLU A 528 12.44 -4.08 6.03
CA GLU A 528 11.96 -2.72 6.36
C GLU A 528 12.92 -1.93 7.27
N TRP A 529 14.23 -2.20 7.19
CA TRP A 529 15.24 -1.64 8.07
C TRP A 529 15.18 -0.11 8.19
N PHE A 530 14.95 0.58 7.04
CA PHE A 530 14.92 2.04 7.03
C PHE A 530 13.68 2.59 7.74
N ALA A 531 12.52 1.98 7.52
CA ALA A 531 11.28 2.35 8.19
C ALA A 531 11.36 2.10 9.70
N VAL A 532 11.93 0.95 10.10
CA VAL A 532 12.20 0.62 11.51
C VAL A 532 13.16 1.63 12.12
N LEU A 533 14.22 2.02 11.42
CA LEU A 533 15.15 3.07 11.87
C LEU A 533 14.41 4.42 12.08
N CYS A 534 13.57 4.84 11.13
CA CYS A 534 12.74 6.04 11.28
C CYS A 534 11.85 5.97 12.52
N LEU A 535 11.21 4.81 12.75
CA LEU A 535 10.34 4.58 13.91
C LEU A 535 11.13 4.66 15.23
N LEU A 536 12.28 3.98 15.31
CA LEU A 536 13.14 3.99 16.49
C LEU A 536 13.68 5.39 16.80
N LEU A 537 14.10 6.13 15.78
CA LEU A 537 14.57 7.52 15.94
C LEU A 537 13.43 8.44 16.39
N SER A 538 12.24 8.32 15.81
CA SER A 538 11.06 9.12 16.22
C SER A 538 10.66 8.83 17.66
N PHE A 539 10.62 7.56 18.05
CA PHE A 539 10.25 7.13 19.39
C PHE A 539 11.33 7.50 20.44
N GLY A 540 12.60 7.24 20.14
CA GLY A 540 13.74 7.61 20.99
C GLY A 540 13.82 9.11 21.21
N TRP A 541 13.59 9.90 20.15
CA TRP A 541 13.51 11.36 20.26
C TRP A 541 12.35 11.80 21.15
N GLY A 542 11.17 11.19 20.99
CA GLY A 542 10.02 11.45 21.89
C GLY A 542 10.34 11.19 23.35
N ILE A 543 11.00 10.06 23.66
CA ILE A 543 11.44 9.74 25.03
C ILE A 543 12.42 10.79 25.57
N MET A 544 13.42 11.18 24.78
CA MET A 544 14.41 12.20 25.18
C MET A 544 13.74 13.54 25.52
N ILE A 545 12.77 13.97 24.72
CA ILE A 545 12.00 15.20 24.99
C ILE A 545 11.26 15.08 26.32
N ILE A 546 10.56 13.97 26.57
CA ILE A 546 9.81 13.74 27.81
C ILE A 546 10.74 13.67 29.03
N ALA A 547 11.88 13.00 28.90
CA ALA A 547 12.87 12.90 29.98
C ALA A 547 13.44 14.27 30.32
N ARG A 548 13.84 15.06 29.34
CA ARG A 548 14.34 16.44 29.51
C ARG A 548 13.31 17.33 30.21
N ASP A 549 12.04 17.25 29.78
CA ASP A 549 10.95 18.02 30.42
C ASP A 549 10.72 17.61 31.89
N ARG A 550 10.95 16.34 32.24
CA ARG A 550 10.85 15.86 33.62
C ARG A 550 12.01 16.37 34.51
N ILE A 551 13.23 16.33 33.96
CA ILE A 551 14.44 16.79 34.66
C ILE A 551 14.33 18.30 34.94
N SER A 552 14.00 19.10 33.93
CA SER A 552 13.85 20.56 34.08
C SER A 552 12.76 20.97 35.07
N ARG A 553 11.77 20.10 35.31
CA ARG A 553 10.73 20.33 36.36
C ARG A 553 11.19 19.93 37.74
N ARG A 554 12.18 19.07 37.90
CA ARG A 554 12.74 18.68 39.20
C ARG A 554 13.81 19.65 39.67
N GLU A 555 14.50 20.28 38.74
CA GLU A 555 15.55 21.30 38.99
C GLU A 555 15.00 22.73 38.99
N GLY A 556 13.67 22.91 39.10
CA GLY A 556 13.02 24.22 39.11
C GLY A 556 13.45 25.08 40.30
N PRO A 557 13.32 26.43 40.15
CA PRO A 557 14.05 27.44 40.92
C PRO A 557 13.86 27.35 42.39
#